data_8f05d2101b17a3dede21f5b9ca69c101
#
_entry.id   8f05d2101b17a3dede21f5b9ca69c101
#
_cell.length_a   1.000
_cell.length_b   1.000
_cell.length_c   1.000
_cell.angle_alpha   90.00
_cell.angle_beta   90.00
_cell.angle_gamma   90.00
#
_symmetry.space_group_name_H-M   'P 1'
#
loop_
_entity.id
_entity.type
_entity.pdbx_description
1 polymer ?
#
loop_
_entity_poly.entity_id
_entity_poly.type
_entity_poly.pdbx_seq_one_letter_code
_entity_poly.pdbx_strand_id
1 'polypeptide(L)'
;MLAYATRRVATTEEAQDAVSEALTRTVAGIDRLGATGASPESWLFGVLRHVVLDRQRSSYRRRDLPVRREITGIDPLESVVLDEEREAVRSAFAHLSEHDREILELRVVAGLSAEEVAEVLDMRPGAVRTAQSRALDRLRGLLLRVEQVGS
;
A
#
# COMPACT_ATOMS: atom_id res chain seq x y z
N MET A 1 0.19 -8.18 0.60
CA MET A 1 1.12 -8.04 -0.53
C MET A 1 0.41 -7.76 -1.85
N LEU A 2 -0.49 -8.64 -2.28
CA LEU A 2 -1.22 -8.47 -3.55
C LEU A 2 -2.02 -7.16 -3.59
N ALA A 3 -2.72 -6.80 -2.51
CA ALA A 3 -3.46 -5.54 -2.42
C ALA A 3 -2.55 -4.32 -2.58
N TYR A 4 -1.38 -4.34 -1.98
CA TYR A 4 -0.37 -3.28 -2.14
C TYR A 4 0.07 -3.14 -3.60
N ALA A 5 0.38 -4.24 -4.25
CA ALA A 5 0.79 -4.25 -5.66
C ALA A 5 -0.34 -3.84 -6.59
N THR A 6 -1.56 -4.36 -6.37
CA THR A 6 -2.74 -4.09 -7.21
C THR A 6 -3.07 -2.59 -7.27
N ARG A 7 -2.87 -1.87 -6.18
CA ARG A 7 -3.10 -0.42 -6.15
C ARG A 7 -2.07 0.40 -6.92
N ARG A 8 -0.94 -0.19 -7.28
CA ARG A 8 0.23 0.53 -7.83
C ARG A 8 0.61 0.15 -9.25
N VAL A 9 0.06 -0.93 -9.78
CA VAL A 9 0.29 -1.38 -11.16
C VAL A 9 -1.00 -1.35 -11.96
N ALA A 10 -0.91 -1.42 -13.29
CA ALA A 10 -2.05 -1.20 -14.17
C ALA A 10 -3.06 -2.36 -14.17
N THR A 11 -2.60 -3.61 -14.03
CA THR A 11 -3.45 -4.80 -14.11
C THR A 11 -3.21 -5.75 -12.94
N THR A 12 -4.20 -6.61 -12.68
CA THR A 12 -4.06 -7.67 -11.67
C THR A 12 -2.94 -8.65 -12.03
N GLU A 13 -2.75 -8.94 -13.31
CA GLU A 13 -1.66 -9.80 -13.78
C GLU A 13 -0.29 -9.21 -13.45
N GLU A 14 -0.11 -7.91 -13.69
CA GLU A 14 1.12 -7.21 -13.31
C GLU A 14 1.35 -7.23 -11.80
N ALA A 15 0.28 -7.11 -11.00
CA ALA A 15 0.38 -7.20 -9.55
C ALA A 15 0.83 -8.60 -9.10
N GLN A 16 0.26 -9.65 -9.67
CA GLN A 16 0.66 -11.04 -9.40
C GLN A 16 2.10 -11.30 -9.80
N ASP A 17 2.52 -10.82 -10.95
CA ASP A 17 3.90 -10.92 -11.42
C ASP A 17 4.87 -10.18 -10.50
N ALA A 18 4.50 -8.99 -10.05
CA ALA A 18 5.33 -8.21 -9.12
C ALA A 18 5.50 -8.94 -7.78
N VAL A 19 4.43 -9.53 -7.24
CA VAL A 19 4.50 -10.32 -6.00
C VAL A 19 5.36 -11.57 -6.20
N SER A 20 5.18 -12.28 -7.30
CA SER A 20 5.98 -13.47 -7.63
C SER A 20 7.47 -13.12 -7.77
N GLU A 21 7.79 -12.03 -8.43
CA GLU A 21 9.17 -11.54 -8.57
C GLU A 21 9.77 -11.15 -7.21
N ALA A 22 8.99 -10.47 -6.36
CA ALA A 22 9.43 -10.09 -5.01
C ALA A 22 9.72 -11.32 -4.15
N LEU A 23 8.86 -12.34 -4.21
CA LEU A 23 9.06 -13.61 -3.50
C LEU A 23 10.33 -14.32 -4.00
N THR A 24 10.52 -14.41 -5.30
CA THR A 24 11.70 -15.03 -5.89
C THR A 24 12.99 -14.32 -5.46
N ARG A 25 13.01 -13.00 -5.50
CA ARG A 25 14.15 -12.20 -5.04
C ARG A 25 14.42 -12.36 -3.55
N THR A 26 13.36 -12.44 -2.75
CA THR A 26 13.47 -12.63 -1.30
C THR A 26 14.10 -13.98 -0.98
N VAL A 27 13.63 -15.04 -1.63
CA VAL A 27 14.20 -16.40 -1.45
C VAL A 27 15.66 -16.45 -1.89
N ALA A 28 16.00 -15.82 -3.01
CA ALA A 28 17.38 -15.75 -3.49
C ALA A 28 18.30 -14.95 -2.54
N GLY A 29 17.77 -13.99 -1.81
CA GLY A 29 18.50 -13.16 -0.87
C GLY A 29 18.39 -13.58 0.60
N ILE A 30 17.84 -14.76 0.89
CA ILE A 30 17.52 -15.17 2.26
C ILE A 30 18.75 -15.23 3.19
N ASP A 31 19.91 -15.56 2.64
CA ASP A 31 21.17 -15.58 3.40
C ASP A 31 21.58 -14.16 3.85
N ARG A 32 21.30 -13.16 3.03
CA ARG A 32 21.55 -11.75 3.33
C ARG A 32 20.58 -11.23 4.40
N LEU A 33 19.35 -11.73 4.41
CA LEU A 33 18.34 -11.36 5.38
C LEU A 33 18.83 -11.65 6.81
N GLY A 34 19.42 -12.81 7.05
CA GLY A 34 19.97 -13.18 8.35
C GLY A 34 21.10 -12.26 8.81
N ALA A 35 21.84 -11.64 7.89
CA ALA A 35 22.94 -10.74 8.20
C ALA A 35 22.49 -9.30 8.51
N THR A 36 21.32 -8.88 8.04
CA THR A 36 20.81 -7.49 8.18
C THR A 36 20.03 -7.25 9.47
N GLY A 37 19.55 -8.30 10.13
CA GLY A 37 18.67 -8.19 11.30
C GLY A 37 17.25 -7.72 10.95
N ALA A 38 16.93 -7.51 9.68
CA ALA A 38 15.59 -7.14 9.24
C ALA A 38 14.62 -8.31 9.42
N SER A 39 13.33 -8.00 9.65
CA SER A 39 12.31 -9.05 9.66
C SER A 39 12.05 -9.57 8.24
N PRO A 40 11.64 -10.84 8.07
CA PRO A 40 11.27 -11.36 6.75
C PRO A 40 10.18 -10.53 6.07
N GLU A 41 9.22 -10.04 6.84
CA GLU A 41 8.11 -9.23 6.35
C GLU A 41 8.58 -7.89 5.82
N SER A 42 9.42 -7.17 6.57
CA SER A 42 9.95 -5.87 6.13
C SER A 42 10.85 -6.03 4.90
N TRP A 43 11.67 -7.08 4.86
CA TRP A 43 12.49 -7.38 3.70
C TRP A 43 11.65 -7.63 2.45
N LEU A 44 10.63 -8.47 2.59
CA LEU A 44 9.73 -8.82 1.48
C LEU A 44 8.97 -7.60 0.95
N PHE A 45 8.42 -6.77 1.84
CA PHE A 45 7.74 -5.54 1.42
C PHE A 45 8.71 -4.52 0.83
N GLY A 46 9.94 -4.44 1.33
CA GLY A 46 10.99 -3.62 0.74
C GLY A 46 11.32 -4.04 -0.69
N VAL A 47 11.47 -5.34 -0.93
CA VAL A 47 11.70 -5.89 -2.28
C VAL A 47 10.50 -5.64 -3.18
N LEU A 48 9.29 -5.91 -2.68
CA LEU A 48 8.05 -5.66 -3.43
C LEU A 48 7.91 -4.19 -3.82
N ARG A 49 8.21 -3.29 -2.91
CA ARG A 49 8.18 -1.85 -3.18
C ARG A 49 9.12 -1.48 -4.34
N HIS A 50 10.34 -1.99 -4.33
CA HIS A 50 11.30 -1.77 -5.41
C HIS A 50 10.80 -2.31 -6.75
N VAL A 51 10.26 -3.52 -6.77
CA VAL A 51 9.70 -4.14 -7.97
C VAL A 51 8.56 -3.29 -8.54
N VAL A 52 7.66 -2.85 -7.67
CA VAL A 52 6.50 -2.02 -8.06
C VAL A 52 6.95 -0.66 -8.59
N LEU A 53 7.90 0.00 -7.93
CA LEU A 53 8.44 1.28 -8.37
C LEU A 53 9.13 1.17 -9.73
N ASP A 54 9.88 0.11 -9.97
CA ASP A 54 10.52 -0.15 -11.26
C ASP A 54 9.47 -0.34 -12.37
N ARG A 55 8.40 -1.05 -12.09
CA ARG A 55 7.28 -1.24 -13.03
C ARG A 55 6.53 0.06 -13.32
N GLN A 56 6.32 0.89 -12.30
CA GLN A 56 5.72 2.22 -12.46
C GLN A 56 6.59 3.11 -13.35
N ARG A 57 7.88 3.14 -13.14
CA ARG A 57 8.82 3.91 -13.98
C ARG A 57 8.80 3.43 -15.43
N SER A 58 8.80 2.12 -15.64
CA SER A 58 8.74 1.52 -16.96
C SER A 58 7.42 1.83 -17.66
N SER A 59 6.31 1.75 -16.95
CA SER A 59 4.97 2.09 -17.46
C SER A 59 4.85 3.57 -17.78
N TYR A 60 5.40 4.45 -16.96
CA TYR A 60 5.41 5.89 -17.18
C TYR A 60 6.18 6.28 -18.45
N ARG A 61 7.28 5.60 -18.74
CA ARG A 61 8.06 5.81 -19.95
C ARG A 61 7.36 5.37 -21.23
N ARG A 62 6.42 4.42 -21.12
CA ARG A 62 5.69 3.85 -22.26
C ARG A 62 4.37 4.54 -22.56
N ARG A 63 3.85 5.35 -21.63
CA ARG A 63 2.52 5.95 -21.72
C ARG A 63 2.55 7.41 -21.33
N ASP A 64 2.03 8.26 -22.19
CA ASP A 64 1.86 9.70 -21.95
C ASP A 64 0.61 10.01 -21.09
N LEU A 65 -0.16 9.01 -20.67
CA LEU A 65 -1.41 9.20 -19.93
C LEU A 65 -1.38 8.48 -18.59
N PRO A 66 -1.70 9.18 -17.47
CA PRO A 66 -1.89 8.53 -16.20
C PRO A 66 -3.14 7.65 -16.25
N VAL A 67 -2.97 6.35 -16.07
CA VAL A 67 -4.09 5.43 -15.91
C VAL A 67 -4.69 5.68 -14.52
N ARG A 68 -5.93 6.18 -14.53
CA ARG A 68 -6.71 6.32 -13.30
C ARG A 68 -7.06 4.91 -12.83
N ARG A 69 -6.50 4.52 -11.72
CA ARG A 69 -6.73 3.18 -11.17
C ARG A 69 -8.03 3.14 -10.39
N GLU A 70 -8.93 2.30 -10.84
CA GLU A 70 -10.03 1.90 -10.00
C GLU A 70 -9.48 0.99 -8.88
N ILE A 71 -9.81 1.33 -7.66
CA ILE A 71 -9.47 0.52 -6.50
C ILE A 71 -10.40 -0.68 -6.49
N THR A 72 -10.05 -1.70 -7.28
CA THR A 72 -10.78 -2.96 -7.29
C THR A 72 -10.05 -3.95 -6.39
N GLY A 73 -10.43 -4.01 -5.15
CA GLY A 73 -9.92 -4.98 -4.20
C GLY A 73 -10.99 -5.30 -3.19
N ILE A 74 -12.11 -5.85 -3.66
CA ILE A 74 -13.20 -6.28 -2.78
C ILE A 74 -13.37 -7.77 -2.92
N ASP A 75 -13.45 -8.42 -1.77
CA ASP A 75 -14.00 -9.75 -1.66
C ASP A 75 -15.51 -9.68 -1.99
N PRO A 76 -15.99 -10.36 -3.06
CA PRO A 76 -17.40 -10.29 -3.46
C PRO A 76 -18.38 -10.95 -2.48
N LEU A 77 -17.89 -11.55 -1.39
CA LEU A 77 -18.70 -12.31 -0.43
C LEU A 77 -19.20 -11.51 0.77
N GLU A 78 -18.97 -10.22 0.83
CA GLU A 78 -19.40 -9.41 1.96
C GLU A 78 -20.68 -8.62 1.68
N SER A 79 -21.59 -8.65 2.66
CA SER A 79 -22.98 -8.21 2.57
C SER A 79 -23.19 -6.74 2.19
N VAL A 80 -24.28 -6.48 1.49
CA VAL A 80 -24.71 -5.18 0.91
C VAL A 80 -24.79 -4.04 1.94
N VAL A 81 -25.03 -4.32 3.23
CA VAL A 81 -25.18 -3.30 4.28
C VAL A 81 -23.85 -2.64 4.67
N LEU A 82 -22.72 -3.31 4.42
CA LEU A 82 -21.38 -2.78 4.69
C LEU A 82 -20.79 -2.04 3.48
N ASP A 83 -21.45 -2.07 2.33
CA ASP A 83 -20.91 -1.53 1.08
C ASP A 83 -20.85 0.00 1.06
N GLU A 84 -21.84 0.69 1.65
CA GLU A 84 -21.85 2.17 1.71
C GLU A 84 -20.75 2.71 2.63
N GLU A 85 -20.59 2.13 3.82
CA GLU A 85 -19.54 2.54 4.75
C GLU A 85 -18.15 2.22 4.20
N ARG A 86 -18.00 1.08 3.58
CA ARG A 86 -16.74 0.68 2.92
C ARG A 86 -16.42 1.56 1.73
N GLU A 87 -17.41 1.92 0.94
CA GLU A 87 -17.25 2.83 -0.18
C GLU A 87 -16.82 4.22 0.30
N ALA A 88 -17.41 4.70 1.40
CA ALA A 88 -16.99 5.97 2.01
C ALA A 88 -15.54 5.94 2.47
N VAL A 89 -15.12 4.87 3.16
CA VAL A 89 -13.73 4.68 3.58
C VAL A 89 -12.79 4.58 2.37
N ARG A 90 -13.19 3.83 1.37
CA ARG A 90 -12.40 3.65 0.15
C ARG A 90 -12.22 4.95 -0.61
N SER A 91 -13.28 5.73 -0.75
CA SER A 91 -13.25 7.04 -1.39
C SER A 91 -12.36 8.01 -0.60
N ALA A 92 -12.52 8.07 0.72
CA ALA A 92 -11.68 8.90 1.59
C ALA A 92 -10.21 8.50 1.48
N PHE A 93 -9.92 7.20 1.50
CA PHE A 93 -8.57 6.67 1.37
C PHE A 93 -7.94 7.05 0.02
N ALA A 94 -8.72 7.00 -1.06
CA ALA A 94 -8.27 7.39 -2.40
C ALA A 94 -7.90 8.87 -2.49
N HIS A 95 -8.46 9.73 -1.64
CA HIS A 95 -8.13 11.17 -1.58
C HIS A 95 -6.91 11.50 -0.73
N LEU A 96 -6.38 10.53 0.02
CA LEU A 96 -5.12 10.71 0.74
C LEU A 96 -3.96 10.83 -0.25
N SER A 97 -2.88 11.50 0.19
CA SER A 97 -1.62 11.46 -0.56
C SER A 97 -1.10 10.04 -0.68
N GLU A 98 -0.27 9.76 -1.68
CA GLU A 98 0.34 8.44 -1.85
C GLU A 98 1.17 8.03 -0.63
N HIS A 99 1.90 8.97 -0.04
CA HIS A 99 2.68 8.73 1.17
C HIS A 99 1.79 8.33 2.35
N ASP A 100 0.70 9.05 2.58
CA ASP A 100 -0.25 8.73 3.66
C ASP A 100 -0.89 7.35 3.45
N ARG A 101 -1.28 7.04 2.22
CA ARG A 101 -1.83 5.72 1.87
C ARG A 101 -0.84 4.61 2.13
N GLU A 102 0.40 4.79 1.70
CA GLU A 102 1.45 3.78 1.89
C GLU A 102 1.73 3.51 3.37
N ILE A 103 1.82 4.56 4.17
CA ILE A 103 1.99 4.44 5.63
C ILE A 103 0.85 3.61 6.23
N LEU A 104 -0.39 3.94 5.91
CA LEU A 104 -1.55 3.23 6.45
C LEU A 104 -1.65 1.79 5.92
N GLU A 105 -1.34 1.56 4.66
CA GLU A 105 -1.32 0.21 4.10
C GLU A 105 -0.31 -0.69 4.80
N LEU A 106 0.89 -0.19 5.00
CA LEU A 106 1.95 -0.98 5.65
C LEU A 106 1.68 -1.18 7.14
N ARG A 107 1.20 -0.15 7.84
CA ARG A 107 0.96 -0.20 9.28
C ARG A 107 -0.33 -0.95 9.65
N VAL A 108 -1.41 -0.67 8.93
CA VAL A 108 -2.76 -1.15 9.31
C VAL A 108 -3.13 -2.41 8.52
N VAL A 109 -2.98 -2.38 7.20
CA VAL A 109 -3.41 -3.50 6.35
C VAL A 109 -2.41 -4.64 6.40
N ALA A 110 -1.13 -4.36 6.22
CA ALA A 110 -0.07 -5.37 6.28
C ALA A 110 0.34 -5.74 7.71
N GLY A 111 0.02 -4.89 8.70
CA GLY A 111 0.31 -5.13 10.10
C GLY A 111 1.78 -5.01 10.48
N LEU A 112 2.59 -4.30 9.70
CA LEU A 112 4.00 -4.09 10.00
C LEU A 112 4.17 -3.15 11.20
N SER A 113 5.21 -3.39 12.01
CA SER A 113 5.60 -2.48 13.10
C SER A 113 6.14 -1.16 12.54
N ALA A 114 6.21 -0.11 13.37
CA ALA A 114 6.80 1.15 12.97
C ALA A 114 8.27 0.98 12.57
N GLU A 115 8.99 0.10 13.24
CA GLU A 115 10.38 -0.24 12.94
C GLU A 115 10.51 -0.92 11.57
N GLU A 116 9.61 -1.85 11.27
CA GLU A 116 9.57 -2.54 9.97
C GLU A 116 9.22 -1.59 8.83
N VAL A 117 8.23 -0.72 9.01
CA VAL A 117 7.88 0.31 8.01
C VAL A 117 9.02 1.29 7.80
N ALA A 118 9.71 1.66 8.87
CA ALA A 118 10.90 2.52 8.80
C ALA A 118 11.97 1.92 7.90
N GLU A 119 12.20 0.62 7.97
CA GLU A 119 13.11 -0.10 7.07
C GLU A 119 12.62 -0.09 5.62
N VAL A 120 11.34 -0.34 5.40
CA VAL A 120 10.74 -0.38 4.05
C VAL A 120 10.81 0.98 3.36
N LEU A 121 10.52 2.06 4.09
CA LEU A 121 10.39 3.41 3.54
C LEU A 121 11.64 4.28 3.74
N ASP A 122 12.70 3.75 4.34
CA ASP A 122 13.90 4.51 4.69
C ASP A 122 13.56 5.75 5.54
N MET A 123 12.85 5.51 6.61
CA MET A 123 12.41 6.52 7.58
C MET A 123 12.87 6.15 8.99
N ARG A 124 12.75 7.07 9.91
CA ARG A 124 12.92 6.78 11.34
C ARG A 124 11.60 6.25 11.93
N PRO A 125 11.63 5.31 12.90
CA PRO A 125 10.40 4.78 13.51
C PRO A 125 9.49 5.86 14.10
N GLY A 126 10.07 6.87 14.75
CA GLY A 126 9.32 8.02 15.25
C GLY A 126 8.61 8.81 14.16
N ALA A 127 9.26 8.99 13.01
CA ALA A 127 8.66 9.64 11.84
C ALA A 127 7.50 8.81 11.27
N VAL A 128 7.62 7.48 11.27
CA VAL A 128 6.53 6.58 10.85
C VAL A 128 5.31 6.75 11.75
N ARG A 129 5.50 6.77 13.07
CA ARG A 129 4.40 6.97 14.03
C ARG A 129 3.71 8.31 13.85
N THR A 130 4.48 9.37 13.67
CA THR A 130 3.95 10.71 13.41
C THR A 130 3.18 10.77 12.08
N ALA A 131 3.74 10.21 11.02
CA ALA A 131 3.10 10.14 9.71
C ALA A 131 1.79 9.35 9.77
N GLN A 132 1.76 8.23 10.47
CA GLN A 132 0.54 7.44 10.69
C GLN A 132 -0.54 8.25 11.40
N SER A 133 -0.19 8.93 12.49
CA SER A 133 -1.13 9.74 13.25
C SER A 133 -1.74 10.84 12.38
N ARG A 134 -0.92 11.54 11.60
CA ARG A 134 -1.38 12.57 10.67
C ARG A 134 -2.24 12.02 9.54
N ALA A 135 -1.87 10.87 8.99
CA ALA A 135 -2.64 10.21 7.94
C ALA A 135 -4.03 9.79 8.44
N LEU A 136 -4.10 9.24 9.66
CA LEU A 136 -5.38 8.89 10.29
C LEU A 136 -6.25 10.12 10.57
N ASP A 137 -5.66 11.23 10.99
CA ASP A 137 -6.39 12.48 11.20
C ASP A 137 -6.97 13.01 9.88
N ARG A 138 -6.21 12.97 8.80
CA ARG A 138 -6.67 13.36 7.46
C ARG A 138 -7.78 12.44 6.96
N LEU A 139 -7.63 11.14 7.16
CA LEU A 139 -8.65 10.16 6.79
C LEU A 139 -9.96 10.42 7.54
N ARG A 140 -9.87 10.66 8.84
CA ARG A 140 -11.02 11.01 9.68
C ARG A 140 -11.70 12.29 9.18
N GLY A 141 -10.93 13.32 8.85
CA GLY A 141 -11.46 14.57 8.30
C GLY A 141 -12.18 14.37 6.98
N LEU A 142 -11.67 13.51 6.11
CA LEU A 142 -12.31 13.18 4.84
C LEU A 142 -13.62 12.41 5.03
N LEU A 143 -13.65 11.46 5.97
CA LEU A 143 -14.84 10.69 6.30
C LEU A 143 -15.96 11.58 6.84
N LEU A 144 -15.65 12.53 7.73
CA LEU A 144 -16.62 13.47 8.27
C LEU A 144 -17.23 14.37 7.19
N ARG A 145 -16.47 14.74 6.17
CA ARG A 145 -16.96 15.51 5.02
C ARG A 145 -17.94 14.71 4.17
N VAL A 146 -17.68 13.43 3.99
CA VAL A 146 -18.56 12.54 3.24
C VAL A 146 -19.91 12.38 3.95
N GLU A 147 -19.92 12.24 5.27
CA GLU A 147 -21.14 12.17 6.07
C GLU A 147 -21.97 13.46 5.97
N GLN A 148 -21.32 14.62 5.94
CA GLN A 148 -22.01 15.92 5.82
C GLN A 148 -22.65 16.12 4.44
N VAL A 149 -22.08 15.54 3.38
CA VAL A 149 -22.62 15.64 2.01
C VAL A 149 -23.75 14.61 1.78
N GLY A 150 -23.75 13.51 2.52
CA GLY A 150 -24.76 12.44 2.42
C GLY A 150 -26.02 12.66 3.26
N SER A 151 -26.10 13.74 4.01
CA SER A 151 -27.26 14.07 4.85
C SER A 151 -28.14 15.15 4.24
#